data_e70a70006f531443da1274d5d77e8f11
#
_entry.id   e70a70006f531443da1274d5d77e8f11
#
_cell.length_a   1.000
_cell.length_b   1.000
_cell.length_c   1.000
_cell.angle_alpha   90.00
_cell.angle_beta   90.00
_cell.angle_gamma   90.00
#
_symmetry.space_group_name_H-M   'P 1'
#
loop_
_entity.id
_entity.type
_entity.pdbx_description
1 polymer ?
#
loop_
_entity_poly.entity_id
_entity_poly.type
_entity_poly.pdbx_seq_one_letter_code
_entity_poly.pdbx_strand_id
1 'polypeptide(L)'
;MPEKATLSLGNASFRPGSSVAYVPVTLDRPTPNTVIARIITVNGSGTYRALSGYNYQTVDTVVIFRPGDPLIQTVAVPIIAATEGQQFQLKLREAPWGGLQGQSTATITASSAVEATLKATGTFREPRTFAATGTLQFELRKDTHKRSPDGGWDRWATSLANGRTQVANGETGLYLDSSIFPGIEGPVYWGTDGLVLHTQKLKTPISYGGQTWYYGSSALDGRNFLATQIGYGQYEWEAKMPNRRGSWPAFWLVSTSGWPPEIDIYEGFGYQSFWDFDRHVAHTIHVGANSTRYDARGVTIQTQQAYGLSGYSQGFHRFAVDIQRDYITWFVDGVETYQSVNPFQGFRFYPIMDVAVKTNGTYDDGSGDMTVKSFKIYSAP
;
A
#
# COMPACT_ATOMS: atom_id res chain seq x y z
N MET A 1 26.89 -1.44 -28.70
CA MET A 1 25.99 -0.88 -27.65
C MET A 1 26.82 -0.75 -26.38
N PRO A 2 26.77 0.33 -25.63
CA PRO A 2 27.49 0.39 -24.36
C PRO A 2 27.00 -0.76 -23.45
N GLU A 3 27.95 -1.46 -22.85
CA GLU A 3 27.62 -2.52 -21.89
C GLU A 3 26.72 -1.98 -20.77
N LYS A 4 25.64 -2.69 -20.50
CA LYS A 4 24.72 -2.34 -19.41
C LYS A 4 25.41 -2.51 -18.06
N ALA A 5 25.16 -1.60 -17.13
CA ALA A 5 25.65 -1.74 -15.76
C ALA A 5 24.98 -2.96 -15.09
N THR A 6 25.74 -3.63 -14.23
CA THR A 6 25.32 -4.85 -13.53
C THR A 6 25.09 -4.57 -12.04
N LEU A 7 23.95 -5.01 -11.52
CA LEU A 7 23.64 -4.99 -10.10
C LEU A 7 23.96 -6.34 -9.44
N SER A 8 24.54 -6.29 -8.25
CA SER A 8 24.79 -7.47 -7.44
C SER A 8 24.50 -7.21 -5.95
N LEU A 9 24.03 -8.26 -5.27
CA LEU A 9 23.90 -8.31 -3.81
C LEU A 9 25.16 -8.92 -3.18
N GLY A 10 25.68 -8.28 -2.16
CA GLY A 10 26.75 -8.89 -1.34
C GLY A 10 26.17 -9.69 -0.17
N ASN A 11 26.82 -10.81 0.18
CA ASN A 11 26.50 -11.50 1.43
C ASN A 11 26.78 -10.58 2.62
N ALA A 12 26.03 -10.76 3.71
CA ALA A 12 26.18 -9.98 4.91
C ALA A 12 26.12 -10.85 6.16
N SER A 13 26.76 -10.38 7.23
CA SER A 13 26.64 -10.97 8.54
C SER A 13 26.34 -9.90 9.57
N PHE A 14 25.61 -10.26 10.61
CA PHE A 14 25.29 -9.38 11.73
C PHE A 14 25.45 -10.12 13.06
N ARG A 15 25.73 -9.37 14.13
CA ARG A 15 25.88 -9.96 15.46
C ARG A 15 24.50 -10.33 16.03
N PRO A 16 24.33 -11.54 16.64
CA PRO A 16 23.12 -11.83 17.41
C PRO A 16 22.86 -10.71 18.44
N GLY A 17 21.61 -10.29 18.53
CA GLY A 17 21.20 -9.12 19.34
C GLY A 17 21.30 -7.76 18.66
N SER A 18 21.83 -7.68 17.43
CA SER A 18 21.70 -6.46 16.61
C SER A 18 20.24 -6.24 16.20
N SER A 19 19.81 -4.99 16.15
CA SER A 19 18.47 -4.62 15.69
C SER A 19 18.34 -4.53 14.17
N VAL A 20 19.47 -4.50 13.44
CA VAL A 20 19.50 -4.33 11.98
C VAL A 20 20.65 -5.15 11.37
N ALA A 21 20.39 -5.76 10.21
CA ALA A 21 21.41 -6.29 9.31
C ALA A 21 21.50 -5.39 8.06
N TYR A 22 22.72 -5.04 7.66
CA TYR A 22 22.98 -4.19 6.48
C TYR A 22 23.51 -5.04 5.35
N VAL A 23 22.84 -5.01 4.20
CA VAL A 23 23.17 -5.81 3.02
C VAL A 23 23.61 -4.91 1.88
N PRO A 24 24.85 -5.02 1.39
CA PRO A 24 25.33 -4.16 0.31
C PRO A 24 24.71 -4.56 -1.03
N VAL A 25 24.35 -3.54 -1.80
CA VAL A 25 23.92 -3.61 -3.19
C VAL A 25 24.90 -2.80 -4.01
N THR A 26 25.52 -3.39 -4.99
CA THR A 26 26.59 -2.79 -5.78
C THR A 26 26.19 -2.66 -7.25
N LEU A 27 26.38 -1.46 -7.79
CA LEU A 27 26.38 -1.22 -9.23
C LEU A 27 27.84 -1.24 -9.71
N ASP A 28 28.16 -2.04 -10.72
CA ASP A 28 29.54 -2.29 -11.16
C ASP A 28 30.22 -1.05 -11.80
N ARG A 29 29.40 -0.11 -12.31
CA ARG A 29 29.90 1.12 -12.97
C ARG A 29 28.88 2.25 -12.95
N PRO A 30 29.30 3.52 -13.05
CA PRO A 30 28.37 4.64 -13.24
C PRO A 30 27.55 4.49 -14.52
N THR A 31 26.31 4.96 -14.49
CA THR A 31 25.45 5.00 -15.67
C THR A 31 24.86 6.41 -15.83
N PRO A 32 24.62 6.85 -17.08
CA PRO A 32 23.92 8.11 -17.32
C PRO A 32 22.41 8.03 -17.02
N ASN A 33 21.88 6.83 -16.79
CA ASN A 33 20.48 6.57 -16.51
C ASN A 33 20.30 6.06 -15.09
N THR A 34 19.15 6.34 -14.51
CA THR A 34 18.76 5.77 -13.22
C THR A 34 18.58 4.27 -13.34
N VAL A 35 19.21 3.52 -12.44
CA VAL A 35 19.05 2.06 -12.30
C VAL A 35 18.18 1.79 -11.08
N ILE A 36 17.12 1.03 -11.27
CA ILE A 36 16.14 0.72 -10.22
C ILE A 36 16.03 -0.80 -10.12
N ALA A 37 16.03 -1.32 -8.90
CA ALA A 37 15.83 -2.75 -8.66
C ALA A 37 14.98 -3.00 -7.43
N ARG A 38 14.04 -3.92 -7.53
CA ARG A 38 13.26 -4.42 -6.38
C ARG A 38 14.03 -5.50 -5.65
N ILE A 39 14.06 -5.39 -4.33
CA ILE A 39 14.77 -6.31 -3.44
C ILE A 39 13.79 -6.82 -2.40
N ILE A 40 13.75 -8.12 -2.21
CA ILE A 40 12.90 -8.77 -1.21
C ILE A 40 13.71 -9.67 -0.29
N THR A 41 13.25 -9.80 0.97
CA THR A 41 13.71 -10.86 1.88
C THR A 41 13.02 -12.18 1.55
N VAL A 42 13.74 -13.28 1.75
CA VAL A 42 13.24 -14.65 1.61
C VAL A 42 13.69 -15.46 2.84
N ASN A 43 12.78 -16.25 3.39
CA ASN A 43 13.08 -17.11 4.52
C ASN A 43 14.28 -18.02 4.24
N GLY A 44 15.06 -18.26 5.27
CA GLY A 44 16.12 -19.24 5.24
C GLY A 44 15.60 -20.67 5.08
N SER A 45 16.51 -21.58 4.77
CA SER A 45 16.23 -23.01 4.64
C SER A 45 17.12 -23.84 5.57
N GLY A 46 16.74 -25.08 5.82
CA GLY A 46 17.49 -26.00 6.67
C GLY A 46 17.39 -25.71 8.17
N THR A 47 18.34 -26.26 8.94
CA THR A 47 18.35 -26.24 10.41
C THR A 47 18.52 -24.82 10.99
N TYR A 48 19.30 -23.99 10.32
CA TYR A 48 19.61 -22.62 10.75
C TYR A 48 18.74 -21.56 10.07
N ARG A 49 17.55 -21.93 9.64
CA ARG A 49 16.65 -20.99 8.97
C ARG A 49 16.18 -19.88 9.90
N ALA A 50 16.28 -18.65 9.44
CA ALA A 50 15.59 -17.52 10.00
C ALA A 50 14.28 -17.29 9.24
N LEU A 51 13.21 -16.96 9.96
CA LEU A 51 11.85 -16.78 9.43
C LEU A 51 11.39 -15.34 9.62
N SER A 52 10.74 -14.82 8.59
CA SER A 52 10.08 -13.52 8.64
C SER A 52 9.00 -13.49 9.73
N GLY A 53 8.89 -12.37 10.43
CA GLY A 53 7.98 -12.18 11.55
C GLY A 53 8.46 -12.76 12.89
N TYR A 54 9.47 -13.62 12.88
CA TYR A 54 10.07 -14.21 14.09
C TYR A 54 11.51 -13.75 14.30
N ASN A 55 12.34 -13.83 13.28
CA ASN A 55 13.75 -13.53 13.37
C ASN A 55 14.12 -12.19 12.73
N TYR A 56 13.39 -11.80 11.71
CA TYR A 56 13.56 -10.52 11.00
C TYR A 56 12.22 -10.02 10.47
N GLN A 57 12.15 -8.74 10.14
CA GLN A 57 10.99 -8.17 9.43
C GLN A 57 11.16 -8.35 7.92
N THR A 58 10.05 -8.63 7.24
CA THR A 58 10.04 -8.66 5.77
C THR A 58 10.46 -7.30 5.22
N VAL A 59 11.40 -7.32 4.30
CA VAL A 59 11.77 -6.16 3.48
C VAL A 59 11.35 -6.47 2.06
N ASP A 60 10.58 -5.55 1.48
CA ASP A 60 10.27 -5.49 0.07
C ASP A 60 10.43 -4.02 -0.33
N THR A 61 11.54 -3.70 -0.99
CA THR A 61 11.94 -2.31 -1.23
C THR A 61 12.57 -2.16 -2.60
N VAL A 62 12.79 -0.91 -2.99
CA VAL A 62 13.47 -0.55 -4.23
C VAL A 62 14.77 0.15 -3.90
N VAL A 63 15.85 -0.27 -4.55
CA VAL A 63 17.12 0.42 -4.55
C VAL A 63 17.23 1.23 -5.84
N ILE A 64 17.63 2.48 -5.71
CA ILE A 64 17.71 3.43 -6.81
C ILE A 64 19.14 4.00 -6.87
N PHE A 65 19.79 3.79 -8.01
CA PHE A 65 21.07 4.43 -8.33
C PHE A 65 20.83 5.49 -9.40
N ARG A 66 20.96 6.75 -9.01
CA ARG A 66 20.86 7.88 -9.95
C ARG A 66 22.24 8.19 -10.56
N PRO A 67 22.29 8.87 -11.69
CA PRO A 67 23.58 9.38 -12.20
C PRO A 67 24.30 10.20 -11.12
N GLY A 68 25.54 9.79 -10.79
CA GLY A 68 26.35 10.42 -9.76
C GLY A 68 26.19 9.85 -8.34
N ASP A 69 25.23 8.94 -8.09
CA ASP A 69 25.14 8.28 -6.79
C ASP A 69 26.33 7.34 -6.54
N PRO A 70 26.67 7.08 -5.28
CA PRO A 70 27.64 6.04 -4.92
C PRO A 70 27.26 4.70 -5.51
N LEU A 71 28.25 3.96 -6.00
CA LEU A 71 28.04 2.64 -6.62
C LEU A 71 27.69 1.54 -5.63
N ILE A 72 27.77 1.80 -4.34
CA ILE A 72 27.37 0.89 -3.27
C ILE A 72 26.29 1.57 -2.44
N GLN A 73 25.17 0.92 -2.31
CA GLN A 73 24.11 1.28 -1.37
C GLN A 73 23.85 0.11 -0.43
N THR A 74 23.18 0.36 0.68
CA THR A 74 22.93 -0.65 1.70
C THR A 74 21.44 -0.78 1.95
N VAL A 75 20.93 -2.00 1.94
CA VAL A 75 19.57 -2.33 2.38
C VAL A 75 19.61 -2.71 3.85
N ALA A 76 18.82 -2.03 4.66
CA ALA A 76 18.65 -2.35 6.07
C ALA A 76 17.53 -3.39 6.23
N VAL A 77 17.80 -4.48 6.93
CA VAL A 77 16.79 -5.46 7.32
C VAL A 77 16.65 -5.43 8.84
N PRO A 78 15.49 -5.03 9.38
CA PRO A 78 15.26 -5.04 10.81
C PRO A 78 15.28 -6.46 11.35
N ILE A 79 16.03 -6.68 12.44
CA ILE A 79 16.15 -7.96 13.13
C ILE A 79 15.28 -7.94 14.38
N ILE A 80 14.46 -8.95 14.55
CA ILE A 80 13.59 -9.15 15.73
C ILE A 80 14.32 -9.95 16.79
N ALA A 81 14.77 -11.16 16.41
CA ALA A 81 15.54 -12.03 17.28
C ALA A 81 16.28 -13.07 16.42
N ALA A 82 17.58 -13.13 16.55
CA ALA A 82 18.37 -14.12 15.84
C ALA A 82 19.43 -14.73 16.75
N THR A 83 19.66 -16.04 16.59
CA THR A 83 20.69 -16.79 17.27
C THR A 83 21.82 -17.11 16.31
N GLU A 84 22.97 -17.48 16.85
CA GLU A 84 24.18 -17.84 16.09
C GLU A 84 23.87 -18.85 14.98
N GLY A 85 24.36 -18.55 13.78
CA GLY A 85 24.22 -19.39 12.60
C GLY A 85 22.91 -19.24 11.84
N GLN A 86 21.88 -18.56 12.38
CA GLN A 86 20.62 -18.37 11.66
C GLN A 86 20.80 -17.54 10.40
N GLN A 87 20.11 -17.94 9.33
CA GLN A 87 20.26 -17.37 8.00
C GLN A 87 18.93 -17.11 7.32
N PHE A 88 18.88 -16.03 6.54
CA PHE A 88 17.85 -15.72 5.55
C PHE A 88 18.49 -15.14 4.29
N GLN A 89 17.69 -14.82 3.28
CA GLN A 89 18.20 -14.33 2.00
C GLN A 89 17.59 -12.99 1.62
N LEU A 90 18.34 -12.17 0.89
CA LEU A 90 17.83 -11.12 0.03
C LEU A 90 17.89 -11.57 -1.44
N LYS A 91 16.88 -11.18 -2.23
CA LYS A 91 16.84 -11.45 -3.68
C LYS A 91 16.52 -10.19 -4.46
N LEU A 92 17.25 -9.98 -5.55
CA LEU A 92 16.86 -9.06 -6.62
C LEU A 92 15.72 -9.69 -7.43
N ARG A 93 14.63 -8.98 -7.60
CA ARG A 93 13.45 -9.48 -8.32
C ARG A 93 13.25 -8.83 -9.67
N GLU A 94 13.45 -7.54 -9.78
CA GLU A 94 13.22 -6.78 -11.01
C GLU A 94 14.26 -5.67 -11.15
N ALA A 95 14.80 -5.54 -12.36
CA ALA A 95 15.62 -4.41 -12.77
C ALA A 95 15.22 -4.04 -14.21
N PRO A 96 14.20 -3.18 -14.40
CA PRO A 96 13.60 -2.94 -15.72
C PRO A 96 14.56 -2.35 -16.76
N TRP A 97 15.62 -1.68 -16.33
CA TRP A 97 16.54 -0.95 -17.20
C TRP A 97 17.98 -1.47 -17.21
N GLY A 98 18.29 -2.50 -16.45
CA GLY A 98 19.60 -3.12 -16.39
C GLY A 98 19.50 -4.64 -16.49
N GLY A 99 20.33 -5.28 -17.28
CA GLY A 99 20.43 -6.74 -17.25
C GLY A 99 20.95 -7.16 -15.88
N LEU A 100 20.19 -7.94 -15.10
CA LEU A 100 20.69 -8.59 -13.91
C LEU A 100 21.68 -9.68 -14.35
N GLN A 101 22.97 -9.44 -14.25
CA GLN A 101 24.00 -10.44 -14.55
C GLN A 101 24.92 -10.72 -13.34
N GLY A 102 24.72 -10.00 -12.22
CA GLY A 102 25.50 -10.19 -11.01
C GLY A 102 24.84 -11.19 -10.04
N GLN A 103 25.38 -11.28 -8.84
CA GLN A 103 24.81 -12.08 -7.76
C GLN A 103 23.41 -11.55 -7.39
N SER A 104 22.38 -12.26 -7.80
CA SER A 104 20.98 -11.87 -7.56
C SER A 104 20.43 -12.32 -6.21
N THR A 105 21.20 -13.07 -5.42
CA THR A 105 20.81 -13.58 -4.10
C THR A 105 21.96 -13.39 -3.13
N ALA A 106 21.69 -12.78 -1.98
CA ALA A 106 22.62 -12.68 -0.88
C ALA A 106 22.15 -13.54 0.31
N THR A 107 23.08 -14.18 1.01
CA THR A 107 22.82 -14.84 2.29
C THR A 107 23.22 -13.92 3.42
N ILE A 108 22.33 -13.77 4.41
CA ILE A 108 22.51 -12.96 5.59
C ILE A 108 22.59 -13.90 6.79
N THR A 109 23.69 -13.83 7.54
CA THR A 109 23.99 -14.78 8.62
C THR A 109 24.16 -14.06 9.96
N ALA A 110 23.50 -14.55 10.99
CA ALA A 110 23.78 -14.15 12.36
C ALA A 110 25.08 -14.81 12.84
N SER A 111 26.10 -14.02 13.20
CA SER A 111 27.40 -14.53 13.64
C SER A 111 28.03 -13.65 14.70
N SER A 112 28.45 -14.24 15.80
CA SER A 112 29.18 -13.58 16.87
C SER A 112 30.62 -13.22 16.48
N ALA A 113 31.15 -13.83 15.41
CA ALA A 113 32.47 -13.51 14.86
C ALA A 113 32.53 -12.16 14.12
N VAL A 114 31.39 -11.50 13.89
CA VAL A 114 31.36 -10.18 13.27
C VAL A 114 31.82 -9.14 14.26
N GLU A 115 32.96 -8.53 13.99
CA GLU A 115 33.36 -7.31 14.71
C GLU A 115 32.32 -6.23 14.46
N ALA A 116 32.08 -5.37 15.48
CA ALA A 116 31.02 -4.34 15.49
C ALA A 116 31.15 -3.23 14.42
N THR A 117 31.85 -3.48 13.34
CA THR A 117 32.36 -2.48 12.39
C THR A 117 31.75 -2.52 10.99
N LEU A 118 30.67 -3.28 10.76
CA LEU A 118 29.90 -3.04 9.54
C LEU A 118 29.03 -1.80 9.70
N LYS A 119 29.68 -0.65 9.83
CA LYS A 119 29.06 0.63 9.46
C LYS A 119 28.79 0.55 7.98
N ALA A 120 27.57 0.94 7.58
CA ALA A 120 27.21 1.10 6.19
C ALA A 120 28.32 1.86 5.45
N THR A 121 29.11 1.16 4.66
CA THR A 121 29.98 1.77 3.66
C THR A 121 29.11 2.00 2.43
N GLY A 122 28.39 3.11 2.41
CA GLY A 122 27.47 3.49 1.36
C GLY A 122 26.40 4.40 1.92
N THR A 123 25.73 5.14 1.09
CA THR A 123 24.58 5.94 1.51
C THR A 123 23.45 4.99 1.87
N PHE A 124 23.21 4.82 3.18
CA PHE A 124 21.97 4.29 3.68
C PHE A 124 20.86 5.23 3.20
N ARG A 125 19.86 4.70 2.51
CA ARG A 125 18.69 5.48 2.17
C ARG A 125 17.78 5.51 3.38
N GLU A 126 17.80 6.64 4.09
CA GLU A 126 16.78 6.92 5.10
C GLU A 126 15.39 6.89 4.47
N PRO A 127 14.37 6.35 5.16
CA PRO A 127 12.99 6.48 4.72
C PRO A 127 12.67 7.95 4.43
N ARG A 128 12.06 8.22 3.28
CA ARG A 128 11.67 9.60 2.96
C ARG A 128 10.55 10.04 3.89
N THR A 129 10.55 11.31 4.22
CA THR A 129 9.42 11.97 4.86
C THR A 129 8.49 12.50 3.79
N PHE A 130 7.18 12.24 3.92
CA PHE A 130 6.18 12.82 3.02
C PHE A 130 6.18 14.34 3.15
N ALA A 131 6.31 15.00 2.04
CA ALA A 131 6.09 16.42 1.89
C ALA A 131 5.20 16.65 0.68
N ALA A 132 4.12 17.42 0.85
CA ALA A 132 3.31 17.83 -0.27
C ALA A 132 4.14 18.70 -1.21
N THR A 133 4.30 18.25 -2.44
CA THR A 133 5.00 18.96 -3.51
C THR A 133 4.03 19.23 -4.65
N GLY A 134 4.27 20.31 -5.39
CA GLY A 134 3.38 20.65 -6.51
C GLY A 134 2.17 21.48 -6.10
N THR A 135 1.17 21.54 -6.99
CA THR A 135 0.00 22.39 -6.83
C THR A 135 -1.18 21.61 -6.28
N LEU A 136 -1.83 22.13 -5.22
CA LEU A 136 -3.09 21.56 -4.71
C LEU A 136 -4.16 21.63 -5.81
N GLN A 137 -4.58 20.48 -6.30
CA GLN A 137 -5.61 20.33 -7.35
C GLN A 137 -6.99 20.10 -6.77
N PHE A 138 -7.05 19.41 -5.65
CA PHE A 138 -8.30 19.00 -5.05
C PHE A 138 -8.18 18.90 -3.53
N GLU A 139 -9.22 19.31 -2.82
CA GLU A 139 -9.39 19.09 -1.39
C GLU A 139 -10.85 18.76 -1.09
N LEU A 140 -11.07 17.64 -0.41
CA LEU A 140 -12.41 17.25 0.04
C LEU A 140 -12.84 18.13 1.21
N ARG A 141 -13.95 18.83 1.07
CA ARG A 141 -14.49 19.75 2.07
C ARG A 141 -16.00 19.59 2.21
N LYS A 142 -16.50 19.75 3.42
CA LYS A 142 -17.93 19.65 3.74
C LYS A 142 -18.78 20.69 3.00
N ASP A 143 -18.24 21.88 2.77
CA ASP A 143 -18.94 22.98 2.10
C ASP A 143 -19.00 22.82 0.56
N THR A 144 -18.04 22.10 -0.02
CA THR A 144 -17.92 21.91 -1.48
C THR A 144 -18.39 20.53 -1.96
N HIS A 145 -18.48 19.54 -1.05
CA HIS A 145 -18.84 18.14 -1.39
C HIS A 145 -20.03 17.71 -0.54
N LYS A 146 -21.21 18.20 -0.90
CA LYS A 146 -22.47 17.92 -0.22
C LYS A 146 -23.20 16.77 -0.91
N ARG A 147 -24.10 16.16 -0.16
CA ARG A 147 -25.16 15.35 -0.79
C ARG A 147 -26.01 16.24 -1.68
N SER A 148 -26.31 15.78 -2.87
CA SER A 148 -27.31 16.42 -3.72
C SER A 148 -28.71 16.21 -3.13
N PRO A 149 -29.69 17.04 -3.49
CA PRO A 149 -31.06 16.93 -2.97
C PRO A 149 -31.76 15.60 -3.21
N ASP A 150 -31.34 14.88 -4.25
CA ASP A 150 -31.80 13.52 -4.59
C ASP A 150 -31.12 12.41 -3.76
N GLY A 151 -30.20 12.76 -2.85
CA GLY A 151 -29.52 11.85 -1.97
C GLY A 151 -28.18 11.29 -2.49
N GLY A 152 -27.83 11.57 -3.73
CA GLY A 152 -26.54 11.25 -4.33
C GLY A 152 -25.40 12.16 -3.83
N TRP A 153 -24.17 11.85 -4.21
CA TRP A 153 -23.00 12.66 -3.94
C TRP A 153 -22.57 13.40 -5.21
N ASP A 154 -22.36 14.70 -5.10
CA ASP A 154 -21.95 15.52 -6.25
C ASP A 154 -20.63 14.99 -6.83
N ARG A 155 -20.70 14.56 -8.11
CA ARG A 155 -19.57 14.04 -8.89
C ARG A 155 -18.91 12.74 -8.41
N TRP A 156 -19.25 12.26 -7.23
CA TRP A 156 -18.78 10.96 -6.73
C TRP A 156 -19.82 9.89 -7.03
N ALA A 157 -19.38 8.76 -7.59
CA ALA A 157 -20.23 7.60 -7.69
C ALA A 157 -20.22 6.82 -6.37
N THR A 158 -21.38 6.30 -5.98
CA THR A 158 -21.54 5.45 -4.77
C THR A 158 -21.48 3.96 -5.11
N SER A 159 -20.88 3.64 -6.24
CA SER A 159 -20.64 2.29 -6.73
C SER A 159 -19.32 2.26 -7.46
N LEU A 160 -18.70 1.09 -7.56
CA LEU A 160 -17.54 0.88 -8.39
C LEU A 160 -17.92 0.86 -9.89
N ALA A 161 -16.94 0.98 -10.78
CA ALA A 161 -17.17 0.97 -12.22
C ALA A 161 -17.83 -0.33 -12.73
N ASN A 162 -17.56 -1.46 -12.07
CA ASN A 162 -18.11 -2.78 -12.36
C ASN A 162 -19.42 -3.10 -11.59
N GLY A 163 -19.95 -2.17 -10.82
CA GLY A 163 -21.23 -2.30 -10.13
C GLY A 163 -21.20 -2.03 -8.63
N ARG A 164 -22.26 -2.48 -7.94
CA ARG A 164 -22.45 -2.21 -6.50
C ARG A 164 -21.90 -3.31 -5.59
N THR A 165 -21.11 -4.23 -6.11
CA THR A 165 -20.43 -5.29 -5.37
C THR A 165 -19.39 -5.94 -6.25
N GLN A 166 -18.37 -6.55 -5.64
CA GLN A 166 -17.37 -7.36 -6.32
C GLN A 166 -17.41 -8.82 -5.81
N VAL A 167 -18.45 -9.54 -6.19
CA VAL A 167 -18.65 -10.95 -5.79
C VAL A 167 -17.44 -11.81 -6.16
N ALA A 168 -16.77 -11.52 -7.27
CA ALA A 168 -15.55 -12.21 -7.69
C ALA A 168 -14.40 -12.07 -6.67
N ASN A 169 -14.37 -10.97 -5.90
CA ASN A 169 -13.43 -10.77 -4.80
C ASN A 169 -13.94 -11.37 -3.48
N GLY A 170 -15.11 -11.99 -3.49
CA GLY A 170 -15.76 -12.56 -2.32
C GLY A 170 -16.44 -11.53 -1.43
N GLU A 171 -16.76 -10.34 -1.94
CA GLU A 171 -17.58 -9.38 -1.21
C GLU A 171 -18.98 -9.92 -0.94
N THR A 172 -19.48 -9.67 0.25
CA THR A 172 -20.81 -10.07 0.72
C THR A 172 -21.70 -8.88 1.03
N GLY A 173 -21.21 -7.68 0.83
CA GLY A 173 -21.93 -6.42 1.00
C GLY A 173 -22.31 -5.79 -0.34
N LEU A 174 -23.38 -4.98 -0.30
CA LEU A 174 -23.85 -4.16 -1.40
C LEU A 174 -23.49 -2.70 -1.13
N TYR A 175 -22.81 -2.04 -2.05
CA TYR A 175 -22.53 -0.59 -1.96
C TYR A 175 -23.84 0.18 -2.03
N LEU A 176 -24.21 0.78 -0.91
CA LEU A 176 -25.50 1.42 -0.71
C LEU A 176 -25.50 2.87 -1.17
N ASP A 177 -26.69 3.33 -1.51
CA ASP A 177 -26.98 4.73 -1.84
C ASP A 177 -28.45 5.00 -1.47
N SER A 178 -28.71 6.03 -0.66
CA SER A 178 -30.05 6.35 -0.21
C SER A 178 -30.97 6.83 -1.33
N SER A 179 -30.42 7.32 -2.45
CA SER A 179 -31.21 7.69 -3.63
C SER A 179 -31.71 6.47 -4.41
N ILE A 180 -31.03 5.34 -4.28
CA ILE A 180 -31.35 4.09 -4.99
C ILE A 180 -32.09 3.12 -4.06
N PHE A 181 -31.77 3.13 -2.76
CA PHE A 181 -32.36 2.28 -1.74
C PHE A 181 -33.06 3.14 -0.68
N PRO A 182 -34.33 3.58 -0.91
CA PRO A 182 -35.06 4.41 0.03
C PRO A 182 -35.17 3.74 1.40
N GLY A 183 -35.02 4.51 2.47
CA GLY A 183 -35.08 4.03 3.85
C GLY A 183 -33.76 3.51 4.38
N ILE A 184 -32.70 3.46 3.59
CA ILE A 184 -31.35 3.20 4.04
C ILE A 184 -30.73 4.51 4.55
N GLU A 185 -30.41 4.54 5.85
CA GLU A 185 -29.75 5.69 6.44
C GLU A 185 -28.25 5.69 6.12
N GLY A 186 -27.77 6.82 5.58
CA GLY A 186 -26.41 7.29 5.56
C GLY A 186 -25.27 6.29 5.34
N PRO A 187 -25.21 5.58 4.20
CA PRO A 187 -24.00 4.80 3.91
C PRO A 187 -22.75 5.69 3.82
N VAL A 188 -22.94 6.93 3.39
CA VAL A 188 -21.89 7.97 3.39
C VAL A 188 -22.52 9.28 3.89
N TYR A 189 -21.89 9.91 4.89
CA TYR A 189 -22.39 11.17 5.45
C TYR A 189 -21.27 12.00 6.10
N TRP A 190 -21.52 13.29 6.30
CA TRP A 190 -20.61 14.16 7.05
C TRP A 190 -20.93 14.06 8.55
N GLY A 191 -20.00 13.45 9.30
CA GLY A 191 -19.98 13.45 10.75
C GLY A 191 -19.33 14.71 11.34
N THR A 192 -19.10 14.66 12.65
CA THR A 192 -18.41 15.75 13.38
C THR A 192 -16.95 15.87 12.97
N ASP A 193 -16.27 14.74 12.82
CA ASP A 193 -14.82 14.69 12.65
C ASP A 193 -14.40 14.52 11.16
N GLY A 194 -15.36 14.34 10.26
CA GLY A 194 -15.08 14.16 8.84
C GLY A 194 -16.19 13.46 8.08
N LEU A 195 -15.86 13.04 6.86
CA LEU A 195 -16.71 12.22 6.03
C LEU A 195 -16.69 10.78 6.52
N VAL A 196 -17.86 10.21 6.79
CA VAL A 196 -18.01 8.85 7.30
C VAL A 196 -18.46 7.92 6.19
N LEU A 197 -17.76 6.82 6.01
CA LEU A 197 -18.16 5.67 5.20
C LEU A 197 -18.58 4.55 6.16
N HIS A 198 -19.88 4.23 6.14
CA HIS A 198 -20.52 3.34 7.09
C HIS A 198 -20.81 1.99 6.46
N THR A 199 -20.51 0.91 7.19
CA THR A 199 -20.95 -0.44 6.86
C THR A 199 -21.96 -0.93 7.89
N GLN A 200 -22.92 -1.76 7.47
CA GLN A 200 -23.97 -2.20 8.34
C GLN A 200 -24.49 -3.59 8.01
N LYS A 201 -24.97 -4.32 9.02
CA LYS A 201 -25.87 -5.43 8.83
C LYS A 201 -27.26 -4.86 8.59
N LEU A 202 -27.89 -5.25 7.49
CA LEU A 202 -29.20 -4.72 7.11
C LEU A 202 -30.30 -5.28 8.01
N LYS A 203 -31.15 -4.42 8.55
CA LYS A 203 -32.36 -4.82 9.31
C LYS A 203 -33.33 -5.59 8.42
N THR A 204 -33.48 -5.14 7.18
CA THR A 204 -34.24 -5.80 6.13
C THR A 204 -33.31 -6.09 4.97
N PRO A 205 -33.19 -7.36 4.54
CA PRO A 205 -32.36 -7.69 3.39
C PRO A 205 -32.84 -7.00 2.09
N ILE A 206 -31.91 -6.68 1.22
CA ILE A 206 -32.16 -6.00 -0.05
C ILE A 206 -32.03 -6.99 -1.20
N SER A 207 -33.04 -7.05 -2.07
CA SER A 207 -32.95 -7.78 -3.35
C SER A 207 -32.37 -6.86 -4.42
N TYR A 208 -31.22 -7.22 -4.97
CA TYR A 208 -30.55 -6.45 -6.02
C TYR A 208 -29.71 -7.36 -6.91
N GLY A 209 -29.81 -7.18 -8.24
CA GLY A 209 -29.02 -7.96 -9.20
C GLY A 209 -29.31 -9.48 -9.16
N GLY A 210 -30.53 -9.86 -8.83
CA GLY A 210 -30.94 -11.28 -8.72
C GLY A 210 -30.45 -11.99 -7.46
N GLN A 211 -29.89 -11.27 -6.50
CA GLN A 211 -29.38 -11.79 -5.21
C GLN A 211 -30.02 -11.04 -4.04
N THR A 212 -29.97 -11.67 -2.86
CA THR A 212 -30.40 -11.07 -1.59
C THR A 212 -29.18 -10.70 -0.76
N TRP A 213 -29.12 -9.45 -0.35
CA TRP A 213 -28.00 -8.87 0.38
C TRP A 213 -28.37 -8.60 1.83
N TYR A 214 -27.50 -9.01 2.73
CA TYR A 214 -27.70 -8.90 4.18
C TYR A 214 -26.79 -7.83 4.80
N TYR A 215 -25.83 -7.31 4.04
CA TYR A 215 -24.86 -6.30 4.50
C TYR A 215 -24.79 -5.14 3.52
N GLY A 216 -24.57 -3.95 4.07
CA GLY A 216 -24.32 -2.74 3.33
C GLY A 216 -22.84 -2.37 3.40
N SER A 217 -22.26 -2.07 2.25
CA SER A 217 -20.95 -1.46 2.04
C SER A 217 -21.13 0.00 1.66
N SER A 218 -20.04 0.78 1.70
CA SER A 218 -20.05 2.18 1.26
C SER A 218 -18.84 2.50 0.39
N ALA A 219 -19.03 3.33 -0.62
CA ALA A 219 -17.98 3.77 -1.51
C ALA A 219 -18.21 5.20 -2.00
N LEU A 220 -17.10 5.90 -2.26
CA LEU A 220 -17.03 7.09 -3.09
C LEU A 220 -15.95 6.87 -4.15
N ASP A 221 -16.38 6.86 -5.41
CA ASP A 221 -15.55 6.61 -6.58
C ASP A 221 -15.49 7.88 -7.43
N GLY A 222 -14.29 8.37 -7.67
CA GLY A 222 -14.01 9.63 -8.36
C GLY A 222 -13.99 9.56 -9.89
N ARG A 223 -14.38 8.44 -10.51
CA ARG A 223 -14.29 8.23 -11.98
C ARG A 223 -14.93 9.32 -12.82
N ASN A 224 -15.98 9.97 -12.32
CA ASN A 224 -16.68 11.04 -13.00
C ASN A 224 -16.21 12.45 -12.61
N PHE A 225 -15.21 12.54 -11.73
CA PHE A 225 -14.74 13.80 -11.17
C PHE A 225 -13.35 14.16 -11.71
N LEU A 226 -13.29 14.89 -12.82
CA LEU A 226 -12.03 15.21 -13.51
C LEU A 226 -10.99 15.90 -12.63
N ALA A 227 -11.41 16.73 -11.65
CA ALA A 227 -10.48 17.39 -10.73
C ALA A 227 -9.71 16.42 -9.83
N THR A 228 -10.17 15.18 -9.68
CA THR A 228 -9.49 14.13 -8.89
C THR A 228 -8.57 13.26 -9.74
N GLN A 229 -8.48 13.50 -11.05
CA GLN A 229 -7.75 12.63 -11.97
C GLN A 229 -6.40 13.25 -12.33
N ILE A 230 -5.32 12.63 -11.85
CA ILE A 230 -3.96 13.04 -12.20
C ILE A 230 -3.13 11.85 -12.67
N GLY A 231 -2.05 12.11 -13.44
CA GLY A 231 -1.09 11.10 -13.87
C GLY A 231 0.06 10.97 -12.88
N TYR A 232 0.75 12.10 -12.65
CA TYR A 232 1.83 12.20 -11.66
C TYR A 232 1.47 13.19 -10.59
N GLY A 233 1.90 12.92 -9.36
CA GLY A 233 1.63 13.76 -8.19
C GLY A 233 1.28 12.93 -6.97
N GLN A 234 0.58 13.53 -6.03
CA GLN A 234 0.39 12.95 -4.71
C GLN A 234 -1.09 12.89 -4.34
N TYR A 235 -1.48 11.80 -3.70
CA TYR A 235 -2.76 11.62 -3.04
C TYR A 235 -2.51 11.41 -1.55
N GLU A 236 -3.22 12.14 -0.70
CA GLU A 236 -3.09 12.05 0.76
C GLU A 236 -4.47 12.00 1.41
N TRP A 237 -4.70 11.01 2.24
CA TRP A 237 -5.86 10.87 3.12
C TRP A 237 -5.42 10.99 4.58
N GLU A 238 -6.18 11.72 5.38
CA GLU A 238 -6.12 11.65 6.84
C GLU A 238 -7.41 11.00 7.32
N ALA A 239 -7.32 9.79 7.88
CA ALA A 239 -8.48 8.99 8.21
C ALA A 239 -8.27 8.13 9.45
N LYS A 240 -9.39 7.82 10.11
CA LYS A 240 -9.50 6.78 11.12
C LYS A 240 -10.20 5.57 10.52
N MET A 241 -9.59 4.40 10.63
CA MET A 241 -10.08 3.17 10.01
C MET A 241 -11.06 2.42 10.92
N PRO A 242 -11.99 1.64 10.34
CA PRO A 242 -12.80 0.71 11.11
C PRO A 242 -11.93 -0.42 11.66
N ASN A 243 -12.35 -0.94 12.81
CA ASN A 243 -11.76 -2.15 13.39
C ASN A 243 -12.81 -3.29 13.49
N ARG A 244 -13.81 -3.26 12.63
CA ARG A 244 -14.88 -4.25 12.58
C ARG A 244 -14.46 -5.49 11.80
N ARG A 245 -14.65 -6.66 12.38
CA ARG A 245 -14.44 -7.91 11.64
C ARG A 245 -15.42 -8.03 10.48
N GLY A 246 -14.92 -8.50 9.34
CA GLY A 246 -15.69 -8.57 8.10
C GLY A 246 -15.69 -7.27 7.30
N SER A 247 -15.09 -6.19 7.78
CA SER A 247 -14.87 -4.99 6.98
C SER A 247 -13.58 -5.08 6.16
N TRP A 248 -13.60 -4.42 5.02
CA TRP A 248 -12.44 -4.28 4.13
C TRP A 248 -12.35 -2.83 3.67
N PRO A 249 -11.80 -1.95 4.50
CA PRO A 249 -11.56 -0.56 4.14
C PRO A 249 -10.39 -0.44 3.16
N ALA A 250 -10.54 0.46 2.18
CA ALA A 250 -9.50 0.72 1.20
C ALA A 250 -9.44 2.18 0.74
N PHE A 251 -8.22 2.63 0.45
CA PHE A 251 -7.90 3.79 -0.38
C PHE A 251 -7.07 3.31 -1.56
N TRP A 252 -7.58 3.50 -2.74
CA TRP A 252 -6.99 2.99 -3.97
C TRP A 252 -7.23 3.89 -5.17
N LEU A 253 -6.48 3.66 -6.22
CA LEU A 253 -6.54 4.41 -7.45
C LEU A 253 -6.73 3.45 -8.62
N VAL A 254 -7.63 3.80 -9.52
CA VAL A 254 -7.86 3.04 -10.76
C VAL A 254 -7.57 3.93 -11.96
N SER A 255 -7.01 3.33 -13.00
CA SER A 255 -6.77 4.04 -14.25
C SER A 255 -8.05 4.49 -14.91
N THR A 256 -8.04 5.71 -15.48
CA THR A 256 -9.12 6.23 -16.31
C THR A 256 -9.32 5.45 -17.61
N SER A 257 -8.36 4.61 -17.99
CA SER A 257 -8.40 3.76 -19.18
C SER A 257 -8.96 2.35 -18.94
N GLY A 258 -9.32 2.02 -17.68
CA GLY A 258 -9.84 0.73 -17.28
C GLY A 258 -8.94 0.00 -16.27
N TRP A 259 -9.32 -1.19 -15.86
CA TRP A 259 -8.62 -2.01 -14.89
C TRP A 259 -7.98 -3.26 -15.54
N PRO A 260 -6.74 -3.64 -15.19
CA PRO A 260 -5.70 -2.82 -14.56
C PRO A 260 -5.28 -1.65 -15.43
N PRO A 261 -4.55 -0.64 -14.94
CA PRO A 261 -3.79 -0.50 -13.70
C PRO A 261 -4.60 -0.11 -12.45
N GLU A 262 -4.06 -0.52 -11.28
CA GLU A 262 -4.54 -0.13 -9.95
C GLU A 262 -3.38 0.10 -8.99
N ILE A 263 -3.56 1.01 -8.04
CA ILE A 263 -2.59 1.32 -6.98
C ILE A 263 -3.35 1.38 -5.66
N ASP A 264 -3.04 0.47 -4.73
CA ASP A 264 -3.65 0.44 -3.40
C ASP A 264 -2.78 1.18 -2.40
N ILE A 265 -3.33 2.25 -1.81
CA ILE A 265 -2.64 3.05 -0.81
C ILE A 265 -2.83 2.44 0.57
N TYR A 266 -4.01 1.98 0.86
CA TYR A 266 -4.35 1.28 2.08
C TYR A 266 -5.36 0.19 1.78
N GLU A 267 -5.10 -1.01 2.27
CA GLU A 267 -6.09 -2.07 2.39
C GLU A 267 -6.00 -2.69 3.78
N GLY A 268 -7.15 -2.82 4.45
CA GLY A 268 -7.28 -3.46 5.75
C GLY A 268 -8.17 -4.70 5.65
N PHE A 269 -7.58 -5.89 5.82
CA PHE A 269 -8.28 -7.18 5.61
C PHE A 269 -8.97 -7.68 6.88
N GLY A 270 -9.98 -6.97 7.38
CA GLY A 270 -10.71 -7.32 8.59
C GLY A 270 -11.47 -8.65 8.53
N TYR A 271 -11.63 -9.23 7.35
CA TYR A 271 -12.22 -10.54 7.16
C TYR A 271 -11.22 -11.70 7.39
N GLN A 272 -9.95 -11.42 7.53
CA GLN A 272 -8.92 -12.43 7.78
C GLN A 272 -8.69 -12.60 9.28
N SER A 273 -8.92 -13.80 9.81
CA SER A 273 -8.87 -14.06 11.25
C SER A 273 -7.47 -13.97 11.87
N PHE A 274 -6.44 -14.16 11.06
CA PHE A 274 -5.04 -14.15 11.52
C PHE A 274 -4.37 -12.78 11.39
N TRP A 275 -5.12 -11.76 10.92
CA TRP A 275 -4.62 -10.41 10.73
C TRP A 275 -5.13 -9.48 11.80
N ASP A 276 -4.22 -8.81 12.46
CA ASP A 276 -4.53 -7.61 13.22
C ASP A 276 -4.55 -6.43 12.23
N PHE A 277 -5.64 -6.31 11.47
CA PHE A 277 -5.78 -5.29 10.43
C PHE A 277 -5.82 -3.87 10.97
N ASP A 278 -6.00 -3.68 12.29
CA ASP A 278 -5.86 -2.40 12.96
C ASP A 278 -4.40 -1.91 13.00
N ARG A 279 -3.44 -2.79 12.73
CA ARG A 279 -2.00 -2.51 12.79
C ARG A 279 -1.25 -2.84 11.51
N HIS A 280 -1.93 -3.41 10.53
CA HIS A 280 -1.36 -3.79 9.26
C HIS A 280 -1.92 -2.92 8.14
N VAL A 281 -1.08 -2.60 7.18
CA VAL A 281 -1.48 -2.01 5.91
C VAL A 281 -0.94 -2.87 4.77
N ALA A 282 -1.76 -3.11 3.76
CA ALA A 282 -1.29 -3.63 2.50
C ALA A 282 -1.19 -2.49 1.48
N HIS A 283 -0.05 -2.45 0.78
CA HIS A 283 0.21 -1.59 -0.37
C HIS A 283 0.39 -2.48 -1.59
N THR A 284 -0.36 -2.26 -2.64
CA THR A 284 -0.34 -3.13 -3.82
C THR A 284 -0.35 -2.31 -5.10
N ILE A 285 0.22 -2.84 -6.18
CA ILE A 285 -0.07 -2.43 -7.55
C ILE A 285 -0.59 -3.63 -8.32
N HIS A 286 -1.63 -3.42 -9.12
CA HIS A 286 -2.12 -4.42 -10.07
C HIS A 286 -1.68 -4.04 -11.47
N VAL A 287 -0.86 -4.88 -12.07
CA VAL A 287 -0.21 -4.66 -13.38
C VAL A 287 -0.71 -5.71 -14.34
N GLY A 288 -1.06 -5.33 -15.55
CA GLY A 288 -1.43 -6.33 -16.54
C GLY A 288 -2.13 -5.77 -17.75
N ALA A 289 -2.51 -6.63 -18.66
CA ALA A 289 -3.18 -6.25 -19.89
C ALA A 289 -4.70 -6.16 -19.74
N ASN A 290 -5.28 -6.91 -18.81
CA ASN A 290 -6.72 -6.96 -18.54
C ASN A 290 -7.02 -7.81 -17.28
N SER A 291 -8.29 -7.93 -16.91
CA SER A 291 -8.77 -8.65 -15.72
C SER A 291 -8.48 -10.16 -15.68
N THR A 292 -8.04 -10.75 -16.77
CA THR A 292 -7.66 -12.17 -16.82
C THR A 292 -6.16 -12.40 -16.92
N ARG A 293 -5.39 -11.33 -17.14
CA ARG A 293 -3.93 -11.35 -17.29
C ARG A 293 -3.33 -10.20 -16.50
N TYR A 294 -3.32 -10.33 -15.20
CA TYR A 294 -2.70 -9.35 -14.31
C TYR A 294 -1.81 -10.03 -13.27
N ASP A 295 -0.95 -9.24 -12.66
CA ASP A 295 -0.08 -9.61 -11.55
C ASP A 295 -0.25 -8.57 -10.44
N ALA A 296 -0.37 -9.01 -9.21
CA ALA A 296 -0.44 -8.16 -8.03
C ALA A 296 0.92 -8.15 -7.34
N ARG A 297 1.48 -6.96 -7.12
CA ARG A 297 2.79 -6.77 -6.50
C ARG A 297 2.64 -5.80 -5.35
N GLY A 298 3.03 -6.22 -4.18
CA GLY A 298 2.87 -5.37 -3.02
C GLY A 298 3.55 -5.92 -1.78
N VAL A 299 3.30 -5.25 -0.69
CA VAL A 299 3.83 -5.56 0.62
C VAL A 299 2.73 -5.38 1.66
N THR A 300 2.77 -6.18 2.69
CA THR A 300 2.00 -5.95 3.89
C THR A 300 2.94 -5.64 5.04
N ILE A 301 2.67 -4.55 5.73
CA ILE A 301 3.54 -4.01 6.76
C ILE A 301 2.77 -3.93 8.07
N GLN A 302 3.37 -4.46 9.12
CA GLN A 302 2.92 -4.25 10.50
C GLN A 302 3.52 -2.93 10.98
N THR A 303 2.82 -1.85 10.78
CA THR A 303 3.34 -0.50 11.00
C THR A 303 3.60 -0.17 12.47
N GLN A 304 2.85 -0.72 13.40
CA GLN A 304 3.14 -0.55 14.83
C GLN A 304 4.53 -1.10 15.17
N GLN A 305 4.85 -2.28 14.68
CA GLN A 305 6.12 -2.92 14.96
C GLN A 305 7.28 -2.26 14.20
N ALA A 306 7.04 -1.89 12.93
CA ALA A 306 8.05 -1.30 12.07
C ALA A 306 8.35 0.18 12.41
N TYR A 307 7.34 0.95 12.82
CA TYR A 307 7.44 2.41 12.95
C TYR A 307 6.90 2.94 14.28
N GLY A 308 6.45 2.08 15.20
CA GLY A 308 5.89 2.49 16.50
C GLY A 308 4.53 3.18 16.42
N LEU A 309 3.77 2.99 15.33
CA LEU A 309 2.47 3.63 15.14
C LEU A 309 1.38 2.95 15.99
N SER A 310 0.39 3.73 16.41
CA SER A 310 -0.81 3.21 17.08
C SER A 310 -1.71 2.44 16.11
N GLY A 311 -2.75 1.78 16.63
CA GLY A 311 -3.77 1.14 15.80
C GLY A 311 -4.57 2.16 14.99
N TYR A 312 -4.90 1.84 13.77
CA TYR A 312 -5.56 2.74 12.82
C TYR A 312 -6.99 3.11 13.22
N SER A 313 -7.62 2.35 14.12
CA SER A 313 -8.93 2.67 14.70
C SER A 313 -8.84 3.57 15.94
N GLN A 314 -7.66 3.75 16.52
CA GLN A 314 -7.46 4.49 17.76
C GLN A 314 -7.32 6.00 17.53
N GLY A 315 -7.00 6.42 16.31
CA GLY A 315 -6.79 7.82 15.98
C GLY A 315 -6.84 8.06 14.47
N PHE A 316 -6.61 9.30 14.09
CA PHE A 316 -6.42 9.65 12.68
C PHE A 316 -4.97 9.40 12.27
N HIS A 317 -4.81 8.74 11.14
CA HIS A 317 -3.53 8.45 10.50
C HIS A 317 -3.51 9.02 9.08
N ARG A 318 -2.33 9.36 8.58
CA ARG A 318 -2.16 9.85 7.21
C ARG A 318 -1.65 8.72 6.32
N PHE A 319 -2.37 8.49 5.24
CA PHE A 319 -2.03 7.53 4.18
C PHE A 319 -1.79 8.30 2.90
N ALA A 320 -0.61 8.14 2.30
CA ALA A 320 -0.30 8.88 1.10
C ALA A 320 0.46 8.05 0.08
N VAL A 321 0.35 8.45 -1.18
CA VAL A 321 1.14 7.94 -2.29
C VAL A 321 1.70 9.09 -3.11
N ASP A 322 2.96 8.98 -3.52
CA ASP A 322 3.65 9.87 -4.44
C ASP A 322 3.95 9.11 -5.73
N ILE A 323 3.24 9.47 -6.81
CA ILE A 323 3.37 8.86 -8.13
C ILE A 323 4.29 9.73 -8.98
N GLN A 324 5.50 9.25 -9.17
CA GLN A 324 6.50 9.88 -10.01
C GLN A 324 6.71 9.07 -11.31
N ARG A 325 7.43 9.63 -12.26
CA ARG A 325 7.69 8.97 -13.55
C ARG A 325 8.31 7.58 -13.38
N ASP A 326 9.31 7.46 -12.52
CA ASP A 326 10.15 6.26 -12.43
C ASP A 326 9.77 5.36 -11.23
N TYR A 327 9.06 5.89 -10.24
CA TYR A 327 8.69 5.15 -9.03
C TYR A 327 7.36 5.64 -8.43
N ILE A 328 6.76 4.76 -7.62
CA ILE A 328 5.61 5.04 -6.77
C ILE A 328 6.07 4.82 -5.34
N THR A 329 5.77 5.74 -4.44
CA THR A 329 6.18 5.67 -3.03
C THR A 329 4.99 5.83 -2.12
N TRP A 330 4.83 4.93 -1.17
CA TRP A 330 3.77 4.95 -0.16
C TRP A 330 4.28 5.47 1.18
N PHE A 331 3.41 6.15 1.90
CA PHE A 331 3.71 6.73 3.20
C PHE A 331 2.57 6.46 4.18
N VAL A 332 2.91 6.20 5.44
CA VAL A 332 1.99 6.19 6.57
C VAL A 332 2.53 7.13 7.63
N ASP A 333 1.69 8.05 8.10
CA ASP A 333 2.06 9.11 9.05
C ASP A 333 3.31 9.90 8.66
N GLY A 334 3.45 10.11 7.38
CA GLY A 334 4.56 10.86 6.81
C GLY A 334 5.85 10.06 6.62
N VAL A 335 5.91 8.80 7.03
CA VAL A 335 7.09 7.94 6.87
C VAL A 335 6.93 7.04 5.66
N GLU A 336 7.96 6.95 4.81
CA GLU A 336 7.99 6.01 3.68
C GLU A 336 7.87 4.58 4.18
N THR A 337 6.85 3.87 3.71
CA THR A 337 6.58 2.48 4.06
C THR A 337 6.88 1.50 2.93
N TYR A 338 6.74 1.93 1.69
CA TYR A 338 7.00 1.11 0.51
C TYR A 338 7.39 1.97 -0.69
N GLN A 339 8.17 1.41 -1.59
CA GLN A 339 8.43 2.00 -2.90
C GLN A 339 8.50 0.90 -3.97
N SER A 340 7.86 1.16 -5.11
CA SER A 340 7.90 0.31 -6.30
C SER A 340 8.34 1.11 -7.52
N VAL A 341 8.90 0.42 -8.49
CA VAL A 341 9.04 0.97 -9.84
C VAL A 341 7.66 1.31 -10.38
N ASN A 342 7.53 2.44 -11.07
CA ASN A 342 6.28 2.82 -11.70
C ASN A 342 6.15 2.17 -13.09
N PRO A 343 5.32 1.13 -13.26
CA PRO A 343 5.06 0.52 -14.56
C PRO A 343 3.98 1.28 -15.35
N PHE A 344 3.39 2.35 -14.81
CA PHE A 344 2.18 3.00 -15.29
C PHE A 344 2.46 4.36 -15.96
N GLN A 345 3.53 4.46 -16.72
CA GLN A 345 3.87 5.70 -17.42
C GLN A 345 2.77 6.10 -18.41
N GLY A 346 2.32 7.36 -18.32
CA GLY A 346 1.29 7.89 -19.20
C GLY A 346 -0.16 7.60 -18.78
N PHE A 347 -0.38 6.81 -17.74
CA PHE A 347 -1.72 6.60 -17.20
C PHE A 347 -2.15 7.76 -16.29
N ARG A 348 -3.45 8.00 -16.23
CA ARG A 348 -4.11 8.87 -15.25
C ARG A 348 -4.97 8.02 -14.34
N PHE A 349 -5.06 8.42 -13.10
CA PHE A 349 -5.77 7.68 -12.06
C PHE A 349 -6.87 8.54 -11.44
N TYR A 350 -7.93 7.90 -10.99
CA TYR A 350 -8.95 8.48 -10.13
C TYR A 350 -9.00 7.74 -8.79
N PRO A 351 -9.31 8.44 -7.69
CA PRO A 351 -9.34 7.84 -6.36
C PRO A 351 -10.65 7.13 -6.09
N ILE A 352 -10.55 6.07 -5.31
CA ILE A 352 -11.67 5.40 -4.68
C ILE A 352 -11.39 5.31 -3.19
N MET A 353 -12.40 5.56 -2.37
CA MET A 353 -12.39 5.28 -0.95
C MET A 353 -13.63 4.47 -0.63
N ASP A 354 -13.46 3.34 0.00
CA ASP A 354 -14.56 2.46 0.30
C ASP A 354 -14.34 1.63 1.57
N VAL A 355 -15.44 1.10 2.08
CA VAL A 355 -15.42 0.02 3.05
C VAL A 355 -16.33 -1.08 2.52
N ALA A 356 -15.72 -2.10 1.94
CA ALA A 356 -16.41 -3.30 1.54
C ALA A 356 -16.76 -4.18 2.75
N VAL A 357 -17.76 -5.04 2.60
CA VAL A 357 -18.05 -6.09 3.56
C VAL A 357 -17.73 -7.43 2.92
N LYS A 358 -16.85 -8.20 3.58
CA LYS A 358 -16.49 -9.56 3.23
C LYS A 358 -16.51 -10.40 4.50
N THR A 359 -17.55 -11.22 4.65
CA THR A 359 -17.70 -12.01 5.87
C THR A 359 -17.50 -13.51 5.57
N ASN A 360 -16.75 -14.17 6.44
CA ASN A 360 -16.64 -15.62 6.50
C ASN A 360 -17.60 -16.21 7.56
N GLY A 361 -18.77 -15.56 7.74
CA GLY A 361 -19.72 -15.88 8.79
C GLY A 361 -19.56 -15.05 10.07
N THR A 362 -18.53 -14.22 10.17
CA THR A 362 -18.34 -13.31 11.29
C THR A 362 -18.37 -11.87 10.78
N TYR A 363 -19.48 -11.19 11.03
CA TYR A 363 -19.55 -9.74 10.97
C TYR A 363 -19.81 -9.26 12.38
N ASP A 364 -18.82 -8.58 12.93
CA ASP A 364 -18.91 -8.01 14.25
C ASP A 364 -19.71 -6.70 14.17
N ASP A 365 -20.77 -6.58 14.93
CA ASP A 365 -21.56 -5.34 15.03
C ASP A 365 -20.82 -4.24 15.82
N GLY A 366 -19.55 -4.46 16.16
CA GLY A 366 -18.67 -3.47 16.80
C GLY A 366 -18.64 -2.14 16.04
N SER A 367 -18.50 -1.06 16.77
CA SER A 367 -18.39 0.29 16.24
C SER A 367 -17.12 0.43 15.38
N GLY A 368 -17.24 0.94 14.21
CA GLY A 368 -16.05 1.25 13.41
C GLY A 368 -16.41 1.58 11.99
N ASP A 369 -16.67 2.85 11.77
CA ASP A 369 -16.76 3.40 10.42
C ASP A 369 -15.41 3.94 10.01
N MET A 370 -15.14 3.98 8.72
CA MET A 370 -14.05 4.77 8.21
C MET A 370 -14.45 6.25 8.27
N THR A 371 -13.66 7.05 8.96
CA THR A 371 -13.86 8.50 9.03
C THR A 371 -12.71 9.20 8.33
N VAL A 372 -13.00 9.87 7.22
CA VAL A 372 -12.03 10.64 6.43
C VAL A 372 -12.09 12.10 6.86
N LYS A 373 -11.06 12.55 7.56
CA LYS A 373 -10.94 13.93 8.04
C LYS A 373 -10.52 14.87 6.93
N SER A 374 -9.60 14.44 6.08
CA SER A 374 -9.18 15.19 4.90
C SER A 374 -8.77 14.25 3.76
N PHE A 375 -8.94 14.73 2.53
CA PHE A 375 -8.39 14.10 1.35
C PHE A 375 -7.91 15.20 0.39
N LYS A 376 -6.68 15.12 -0.04
CA LYS A 376 -6.00 16.10 -0.88
C LYS A 376 -5.28 15.45 -2.04
N ILE A 377 -5.24 16.16 -3.16
CA ILE A 377 -4.51 15.75 -4.36
C ILE A 377 -3.63 16.93 -4.79
N TYR A 378 -2.38 16.62 -5.04
CA TYR A 378 -1.38 17.58 -5.55
C TYR A 378 -0.87 17.07 -6.89
N SER A 379 -0.94 17.91 -7.95
CA SER A 379 -0.27 17.58 -9.21
C SER A 379 1.23 17.67 -9.06
N ALA A 380 1.96 16.88 -9.85
CA ALA A 380 3.42 17.05 -9.93
C ALA A 380 3.77 18.48 -10.33
N PRO A 381 4.93 19.01 -9.85
CA PRO A 381 5.42 20.33 -10.23
C PRO A 381 5.62 20.46 -11.74
#